data_1fbe779127d29d8f403b4a7ec6e815ef
#
_entry.id   1fbe779127d29d8f403b4a7ec6e815ef
#
_cell.length_a   1.000
_cell.length_b   1.000
_cell.length_c   1.000
_cell.angle_alpha   90.00
_cell.angle_beta   90.00
_cell.angle_gamma   90.00
#
_symmetry.space_group_name_H-M   'P 1'
#
loop_
_entity.id
_entity.type
_entity.pdbx_description
1 polymer ?
#
loop_
_entity_poly.entity_id
_entity_poly.type
_entity_poly.pdbx_seq_one_letter_code
_entity_poly.pdbx_strand_id
1 'polypeptide(L)'
;MPWTSLDTASTCLCIGITTKGVAYMGVIQKIKNLFTRSKYVMTTQSLTNITDHPKIAISQPEYDRITTNLKYYKSDWDSVLYLNTDGETKKRGLNHLPIARTAAKKIASLVFNEQAEIKVDDDVANKFISETLKNDRFNKNFERYLESCLALGGLAMRPYVDGDKVRVAFVQAPVFLPLQSNTQDVSSAAIVIKSVKTINGKEVYYTLIEFHEWRSSDDYVISNELYRSDDNAKVGSRVPLSEVYEDLKDEAKVTDVTRPIFTYLKTPGMNNKDINSPLGLSIFDNAKTTIDFINMTYDEFMWEVKMGQRRVAVPESLTALTVRTADGDVIPRPRFEPDQNVYIRMGGRDLDSSAIQDLTTPIRADDYIKAINEGLSLFEMQIGVSDGLFSFDGKSMKTATEIVSENSDTYQMRNSIVTLVEQSLKELVISIFEIAKAYDLYQSEVPSMDNISISLDDGVFTDRDAELDYWIKVVNAGFGTREMAIQKVLNVTEEKAQEIAAEINTGIVDEINQQRTDTHLYGE
;
A
#
# COMPACT_ATOMS: atom_id res chain seq x y z
N MET A 1 -18.21 -6.03 -18.97
CA MET A 1 -19.00 -6.54 -17.83
C MET A 1 -19.17 -5.39 -16.86
N PRO A 2 -20.36 -5.09 -16.35
CA PRO A 2 -20.55 -3.97 -15.44
C PRO A 2 -19.86 -4.26 -14.09
N TRP A 3 -19.49 -3.22 -13.39
CA TRP A 3 -18.89 -3.19 -12.05
C TRP A 3 -19.80 -3.79 -10.94
N THR A 4 -20.34 -4.96 -11.14
CA THR A 4 -21.40 -5.56 -10.31
C THR A 4 -20.89 -6.38 -9.13
N SER A 5 -19.60 -6.39 -8.83
CA SER A 5 -19.08 -7.20 -7.72
C SER A 5 -18.05 -6.50 -6.83
N LEU A 6 -18.23 -5.21 -6.55
CA LEU A 6 -17.63 -4.63 -5.34
C LEU A 6 -18.53 -4.96 -4.17
N ASP A 7 -18.54 -6.23 -3.78
CA ASP A 7 -19.22 -6.68 -2.57
C ASP A 7 -18.66 -5.98 -1.32
N THR A 8 -19.51 -5.23 -0.78
CA THR A 8 -19.91 -4.80 0.58
C THR A 8 -18.92 -4.78 1.74
N ALA A 9 -17.78 -5.42 1.70
CA ALA A 9 -16.86 -5.42 2.86
C ALA A 9 -15.68 -4.46 2.71
N SER A 10 -15.54 -3.79 1.59
CA SER A 10 -14.36 -2.97 1.27
C SER A 10 -14.57 -1.47 1.45
N THR A 11 -15.67 -1.09 1.99
CA THR A 11 -16.12 0.30 1.99
C THR A 11 -15.56 1.14 3.13
N CYS A 12 -14.80 0.59 4.01
CA CYS A 12 -14.22 1.35 5.12
C CYS A 12 -12.78 1.78 4.85
N LEU A 13 -12.56 2.41 3.70
CA LEU A 13 -11.44 3.31 3.52
C LEU A 13 -11.90 4.76 3.44
N CYS A 14 -13.15 4.99 3.75
CA CYS A 14 -13.58 6.27 4.27
C CYS A 14 -13.24 6.26 5.76
N ILE A 15 -12.29 7.05 6.12
CA ILE A 15 -11.92 7.45 7.47
C ILE A 15 -13.14 7.41 8.39
N GLY A 16 -13.01 6.65 9.46
CA GLY A 16 -14.09 6.40 10.41
C GLY A 16 -14.79 7.68 10.84
N ILE A 17 -16.00 7.85 10.42
CA ILE A 17 -16.92 8.80 10.99
C ILE A 17 -17.45 8.14 12.27
N THR A 18 -16.79 8.41 13.37
CA THR A 18 -17.45 8.26 14.66
C THR A 18 -18.65 9.23 14.70
N THR A 19 -19.74 8.79 15.25
CA THR A 19 -21.06 9.40 15.35
C THR A 19 -21.14 10.73 16.10
N LYS A 20 -20.15 11.61 15.98
CA LYS A 20 -20.21 13.02 16.33
C LYS A 20 -19.58 13.79 15.18
N GLY A 21 -20.43 14.26 14.30
CA GLY A 21 -20.33 15.37 13.34
C GLY A 21 -18.97 16.02 13.12
N VAL A 22 -17.97 15.26 12.68
CA VAL A 22 -16.81 15.85 12.04
C VAL A 22 -17.07 15.75 10.56
N ALA A 23 -17.67 16.80 10.02
CA ALA A 23 -17.77 17.00 8.60
C ALA A 23 -16.35 16.91 8.03
N TYR A 24 -16.14 16.01 7.06
CA TYR A 24 -15.03 16.10 6.12
C TYR A 24 -15.20 17.41 5.37
N MET A 25 -14.62 18.45 5.89
CA MET A 25 -14.60 19.73 5.21
C MET A 25 -13.61 19.61 4.06
N GLY A 26 -14.15 19.46 2.87
CA GLY A 26 -13.40 19.74 1.67
C GLY A 26 -12.80 21.15 1.75
N VAL A 27 -11.75 21.34 1.05
CA VAL A 27 -10.81 22.45 0.89
C VAL A 27 -11.38 23.90 0.98
N ILE A 28 -12.58 24.20 1.51
CA ILE A 28 -13.29 25.41 1.12
C ILE A 28 -13.90 26.22 2.25
N GLN A 29 -13.24 26.45 3.35
CA GLN A 29 -13.87 27.33 4.34
C GLN A 29 -13.38 28.79 4.40
N LYS A 30 -12.30 29.18 3.74
CA LYS A 30 -11.75 30.53 3.92
C LYS A 30 -11.19 31.23 2.68
N ILE A 31 -11.67 30.93 1.48
CA ILE A 31 -11.32 31.81 0.36
C ILE A 31 -12.29 33.01 0.36
N LYS A 32 -11.94 34.07 1.02
CA LYS A 32 -12.59 35.37 0.91
C LYS A 32 -12.30 35.93 -0.49
N ASN A 33 -13.22 35.92 -1.39
CA ASN A 33 -13.25 36.66 -2.66
C ASN A 33 -13.00 35.94 -4.00
N LEU A 34 -13.01 34.63 -4.11
CA LEU A 34 -12.72 33.97 -5.40
C LEU A 34 -13.91 33.23 -6.02
N PHE A 35 -15.13 33.64 -5.74
CA PHE A 35 -16.29 32.89 -6.23
C PHE A 35 -17.13 33.67 -7.22
N THR A 36 -17.03 33.32 -8.46
CA THR A 36 -18.06 33.60 -9.47
C THR A 36 -19.20 32.62 -9.32
N ARG A 37 -20.37 33.13 -9.01
CA ARG A 37 -21.61 32.35 -8.91
C ARG A 37 -22.02 31.90 -10.32
N SER A 38 -21.52 30.76 -10.79
CA SER A 38 -22.01 30.13 -12.01
C SER A 38 -23.39 29.55 -11.72
N LYS A 39 -24.42 30.07 -12.37
CA LYS A 39 -25.74 29.47 -12.42
C LYS A 39 -25.68 28.23 -13.33
N TYR A 40 -25.23 27.10 -12.80
CA TYR A 40 -25.45 25.85 -13.50
C TYR A 40 -26.93 25.47 -13.35
N VAL A 41 -27.60 25.36 -14.46
CA VAL A 41 -28.87 24.67 -14.57
C VAL A 41 -28.61 23.22 -14.20
N MET A 42 -29.10 22.75 -13.07
CA MET A 42 -29.07 21.35 -12.69
C MET A 42 -29.89 20.54 -13.70
N THR A 43 -29.25 20.04 -14.73
CA THR A 43 -29.77 18.88 -15.43
C THR A 43 -29.63 17.70 -14.48
N THR A 44 -30.72 17.00 -14.24
CA THR A 44 -30.75 15.75 -13.45
C THR A 44 -29.97 14.68 -14.20
N GLN A 45 -28.66 14.71 -14.10
CA GLN A 45 -27.79 13.72 -14.69
C GLN A 45 -27.70 12.53 -13.72
N SER A 46 -28.19 11.38 -14.16
CA SER A 46 -28.07 10.12 -13.44
C SER A 46 -26.97 9.29 -14.08
N LEU A 47 -26.03 8.80 -13.28
CA LEU A 47 -24.91 7.95 -13.71
C LEU A 47 -25.09 6.53 -13.18
N THR A 48 -24.93 5.54 -14.03
CA THR A 48 -24.85 4.15 -13.56
C THR A 48 -23.44 3.86 -13.06
N ASN A 49 -22.43 4.20 -13.85
CA ASN A 49 -21.03 4.05 -13.50
C ASN A 49 -20.33 5.41 -13.47
N ILE A 50 -19.17 5.49 -12.82
CA ILE A 50 -18.33 6.70 -12.82
C ILE A 50 -17.88 7.04 -14.25
N THR A 51 -17.61 6.02 -15.07
CA THR A 51 -17.21 6.14 -16.47
C THR A 51 -18.28 6.73 -17.40
N ASP A 52 -19.53 6.81 -16.94
CA ASP A 52 -20.61 7.46 -17.69
C ASP A 52 -20.52 8.99 -17.62
N HIS A 53 -19.63 9.53 -16.75
CA HIS A 53 -19.44 10.96 -16.62
C HIS A 53 -18.66 11.52 -17.83
N PRO A 54 -19.14 12.59 -18.52
CA PRO A 54 -18.56 13.06 -19.78
C PRO A 54 -17.11 13.57 -19.66
N LYS A 55 -16.67 13.97 -18.48
CA LYS A 55 -15.28 14.39 -18.23
C LYS A 55 -14.34 13.22 -17.96
N ILE A 56 -14.85 12.02 -17.69
CA ILE A 56 -14.03 10.86 -17.28
C ILE A 56 -13.88 9.91 -18.45
N ALA A 57 -12.70 9.95 -19.07
CA ALA A 57 -12.32 9.03 -20.13
C ALA A 57 -11.12 8.19 -19.65
N ILE A 58 -11.39 7.04 -19.05
CA ILE A 58 -10.36 6.13 -18.53
C ILE A 58 -10.27 4.85 -19.35
N SER A 59 -9.08 4.24 -19.35
CA SER A 59 -8.87 2.91 -19.92
C SER A 59 -9.54 1.86 -19.03
N GLN A 60 -10.66 1.27 -19.45
CA GLN A 60 -11.34 0.23 -18.69
C GLN A 60 -10.42 -0.97 -18.35
N PRO A 61 -9.57 -1.48 -19.27
CA PRO A 61 -8.61 -2.55 -18.95
C PRO A 61 -7.68 -2.20 -17.80
N GLU A 62 -7.25 -0.95 -17.64
CA GLU A 62 -6.41 -0.51 -16.53
C GLU A 62 -7.13 -0.62 -15.17
N TYR A 63 -8.40 -0.21 -15.11
CA TYR A 63 -9.19 -0.32 -13.88
C TYR A 63 -9.62 -1.74 -13.56
N ASP A 64 -9.84 -2.57 -14.58
CA ASP A 64 -10.06 -4.02 -14.42
C ASP A 64 -8.80 -4.69 -13.84
N ARG A 65 -7.62 -4.26 -14.30
CA ARG A 65 -6.33 -4.69 -13.77
C ARG A 65 -6.15 -4.28 -12.31
N ILE A 66 -6.42 -3.01 -11.97
CA ILE A 66 -6.33 -2.51 -10.59
C ILE A 66 -7.31 -3.25 -9.68
N THR A 67 -8.53 -3.52 -10.17
CA THR A 67 -9.52 -4.30 -9.42
C THR A 67 -9.07 -5.74 -9.21
N THR A 68 -8.43 -6.34 -10.21
CA THR A 68 -7.82 -7.67 -10.08
C THR A 68 -6.69 -7.66 -9.06
N ASN A 69 -5.80 -6.67 -9.09
CA ASN A 69 -4.74 -6.50 -8.09
C ASN A 69 -5.30 -6.39 -6.67
N LEU A 70 -6.41 -5.67 -6.52
CA LEU A 70 -7.08 -5.55 -5.22
C LEU A 70 -7.61 -6.90 -4.70
N LYS A 71 -8.11 -7.80 -5.58
CA LYS A 71 -8.49 -9.17 -5.20
C LYS A 71 -7.30 -9.97 -4.67
N TYR A 72 -6.16 -9.94 -5.40
CA TYR A 72 -4.93 -10.59 -4.96
C TYR A 72 -4.42 -10.04 -3.62
N TYR A 73 -4.42 -8.72 -3.47
CA TYR A 73 -4.01 -8.06 -2.23
C TYR A 73 -4.90 -8.42 -1.03
N LYS A 74 -6.21 -8.52 -1.24
CA LYS A 74 -7.19 -8.94 -0.23
C LYS A 74 -7.19 -10.45 0.01
N SER A 75 -6.54 -11.22 -0.85
CA SER A 75 -6.65 -12.68 -0.88
C SER A 75 -8.11 -13.14 -1.06
N ASP A 76 -8.83 -12.46 -1.95
CA ASP A 76 -10.23 -12.76 -2.27
C ASP A 76 -10.29 -13.76 -3.42
N TRP A 77 -10.33 -15.04 -3.07
CA TRP A 77 -10.28 -16.15 -4.00
C TRP A 77 -11.64 -16.80 -4.17
N ASP A 78 -11.91 -17.24 -5.40
CA ASP A 78 -13.10 -18.03 -5.68
C ASP A 78 -13.04 -19.39 -4.96
N SER A 79 -14.22 -19.89 -4.63
CA SER A 79 -14.33 -21.20 -3.98
C SER A 79 -14.02 -22.33 -4.97
N VAL A 80 -13.33 -23.35 -4.48
CA VAL A 80 -13.00 -24.55 -5.24
C VAL A 80 -14.18 -25.51 -5.24
N LEU A 81 -14.52 -26.03 -6.42
CA LEU A 81 -15.51 -27.09 -6.58
C LEU A 81 -14.80 -28.45 -6.57
N TYR A 82 -15.35 -29.40 -5.85
CA TYR A 82 -14.85 -30.77 -5.84
C TYR A 82 -16.01 -31.77 -5.80
N LEU A 83 -15.75 -32.98 -6.27
CA LEU A 83 -16.71 -34.08 -6.17
C LEU A 83 -16.49 -34.86 -4.87
N ASN A 84 -17.56 -35.09 -4.11
CA ASN A 84 -17.49 -36.03 -2.99
C ASN A 84 -17.55 -37.49 -3.49
N THR A 85 -17.43 -38.44 -2.58
CA THR A 85 -17.48 -39.88 -2.89
C THR A 85 -18.80 -40.35 -3.52
N ASP A 86 -19.87 -39.58 -3.32
CA ASP A 86 -21.21 -39.89 -3.86
C ASP A 86 -21.42 -39.22 -5.25
N GLY A 87 -20.38 -38.56 -5.80
CA GLY A 87 -20.45 -37.86 -7.08
C GLY A 87 -21.16 -36.51 -7.03
N GLU A 88 -21.47 -35.99 -5.85
CA GLU A 88 -22.07 -34.66 -5.72
C GLU A 88 -21.01 -33.56 -5.74
N THR A 89 -21.29 -32.49 -6.46
CA THR A 89 -20.43 -31.30 -6.47
C THR A 89 -20.57 -30.54 -5.16
N LYS A 90 -19.48 -30.41 -4.44
CA LYS A 90 -19.37 -29.62 -3.20
C LYS A 90 -18.49 -28.39 -3.44
N LYS A 91 -18.63 -27.39 -2.57
CA LYS A 91 -17.92 -26.12 -2.63
C LYS A 91 -17.15 -25.91 -1.33
N ARG A 92 -15.88 -25.50 -1.45
CA ARG A 92 -15.05 -25.14 -0.29
C ARG A 92 -14.22 -23.89 -0.59
N GLY A 93 -13.78 -23.18 0.43
CA GLY A 93 -12.80 -22.12 0.28
C GLY A 93 -11.45 -22.66 -0.21
N LEU A 94 -10.71 -21.86 -0.98
CA LEU A 94 -9.33 -22.13 -1.34
C LEU A 94 -8.44 -21.87 -0.13
N ASN A 95 -7.59 -22.83 0.25
CA ASN A 95 -6.50 -22.56 1.18
C ASN A 95 -5.42 -21.78 0.45
N HIS A 96 -4.97 -20.65 0.97
CA HIS A 96 -4.06 -19.75 0.28
C HIS A 96 -3.08 -19.08 1.23
N LEU A 97 -1.98 -18.59 0.65
CA LEU A 97 -1.01 -17.74 1.32
C LEU A 97 -1.22 -16.28 0.89
N PRO A 98 -1.17 -15.29 1.78
CA PRO A 98 -1.35 -13.88 1.42
C PRO A 98 -0.08 -13.27 0.80
N ILE A 99 0.48 -13.90 -0.24
CA ILE A 99 1.79 -13.59 -0.83
C ILE A 99 1.83 -12.15 -1.34
N ALA A 100 0.81 -11.74 -2.11
CA ALA A 100 0.72 -10.39 -2.66
C ALA A 100 0.77 -9.30 -1.57
N ARG A 101 0.01 -9.50 -0.49
CA ARG A 101 0.01 -8.58 0.64
C ARG A 101 1.33 -8.60 1.40
N THR A 102 1.88 -9.79 1.64
CA THR A 102 3.15 -9.96 2.37
C THR A 102 4.28 -9.26 1.62
N ALA A 103 4.34 -9.39 0.29
CA ALA A 103 5.34 -8.73 -0.54
C ALA A 103 5.18 -7.20 -0.48
N ALA A 104 3.98 -6.69 -0.73
CA ALA A 104 3.73 -5.25 -0.69
C ALA A 104 4.09 -4.63 0.68
N LYS A 105 3.67 -5.29 1.78
CA LYS A 105 3.97 -4.85 3.13
C LYS A 105 5.47 -4.85 3.43
N LYS A 106 6.17 -5.94 3.07
CA LYS A 106 7.60 -6.07 3.35
C LYS A 106 8.42 -5.05 2.58
N ILE A 107 8.13 -4.85 1.29
CA ILE A 107 8.83 -3.84 0.48
C ILE A 107 8.49 -2.43 0.97
N ALA A 108 7.24 -2.13 1.34
CA ALA A 108 6.88 -0.82 1.90
C ALA A 108 7.71 -0.50 3.16
N SER A 109 7.86 -1.45 4.07
CA SER A 109 8.65 -1.26 5.29
C SER A 109 10.17 -1.15 5.04
N LEU A 110 10.69 -1.67 3.92
CA LEU A 110 12.07 -1.48 3.51
C LEU A 110 12.32 -0.09 2.91
N VAL A 111 11.29 0.55 2.37
CA VAL A 111 11.39 1.87 1.72
C VAL A 111 11.14 3.00 2.70
N PHE A 112 10.15 2.85 3.56
CA PHE A 112 9.70 3.89 4.48
C PHE A 112 9.42 3.32 5.87
N ASN A 113 10.03 3.92 6.88
CA ASN A 113 9.87 3.52 8.27
C ASN A 113 9.70 4.75 9.19
N GLU A 114 9.67 4.55 10.50
CA GLU A 114 9.50 5.60 11.50
C GLU A 114 10.67 6.60 11.55
N GLN A 115 11.82 6.27 10.99
CA GLN A 115 13.04 7.11 10.98
C GLN A 115 13.10 8.07 9.78
N ALA A 116 12.12 7.99 8.86
CA ALA A 116 12.05 8.89 7.73
C ALA A 116 11.90 10.35 8.19
N GLU A 117 12.80 11.22 7.71
CA GLU A 117 12.82 12.65 8.02
C GLU A 117 12.60 13.48 6.76
N ILE A 118 11.75 14.50 6.89
CA ILE A 118 11.51 15.52 5.87
C ILE A 118 11.93 16.87 6.46
N LYS A 119 12.93 17.49 5.86
CA LYS A 119 13.51 18.77 6.30
C LYS A 119 13.46 19.81 5.18
N VAL A 120 13.33 21.06 5.58
CA VAL A 120 13.44 22.23 4.71
C VAL A 120 14.54 23.12 5.27
N ASP A 121 15.39 23.70 4.42
CA ASP A 121 16.56 24.46 4.87
C ASP A 121 16.20 25.72 5.66
N ASP A 122 15.08 26.39 5.32
CA ASP A 122 14.57 27.53 6.09
C ASP A 122 13.94 27.06 7.41
N ASP A 123 14.37 27.63 8.53
CA ASP A 123 13.92 27.26 9.87
C ASP A 123 12.42 27.46 10.09
N VAL A 124 11.81 28.52 9.52
CA VAL A 124 10.38 28.83 9.64
C VAL A 124 9.58 27.81 8.84
N ALA A 125 10.01 27.54 7.62
CA ALA A 125 9.40 26.51 6.76
C ALA A 125 9.56 25.12 7.37
N ASN A 126 10.74 24.77 7.87
CA ASN A 126 11.00 23.48 8.50
C ASN A 126 10.13 23.25 9.73
N LYS A 127 9.95 24.25 10.58
CA LYS A 127 9.05 24.17 11.72
C LYS A 127 7.60 23.97 11.28
N PHE A 128 7.13 24.74 10.31
CA PHE A 128 5.76 24.63 9.79
C PHE A 128 5.47 23.23 9.23
N ILE A 129 6.35 22.70 8.35
CA ILE A 129 6.14 21.39 7.74
C ILE A 129 6.22 20.27 8.77
N SER A 130 7.19 20.32 9.70
CA SER A 130 7.35 19.32 10.76
C SER A 130 6.12 19.27 11.67
N GLU A 131 5.56 20.42 12.07
CA GLU A 131 4.33 20.49 12.87
C GLU A 131 3.12 19.97 12.08
N THR A 132 3.01 20.31 10.79
CA THR A 132 1.93 19.88 9.92
C THR A 132 1.92 18.35 9.78
N LEU A 133 3.05 17.76 9.42
CA LEU A 133 3.18 16.31 9.24
C LEU A 133 3.00 15.53 10.55
N LYS A 134 3.52 16.07 11.65
CA LYS A 134 3.33 15.49 13.01
C LYS A 134 1.86 15.51 13.43
N ASN A 135 1.17 16.62 13.24
CA ASN A 135 -0.26 16.76 13.58
C ASN A 135 -1.15 15.82 12.77
N ASP A 136 -0.77 15.53 11.54
CA ASP A 136 -1.48 14.61 10.65
C ASP A 136 -1.05 13.14 10.85
N ARG A 137 -0.05 12.87 11.70
CA ARG A 137 0.55 11.53 11.88
C ARG A 137 1.02 10.95 10.55
N PHE A 138 1.61 11.79 9.72
CA PHE A 138 1.93 11.49 8.33
C PHE A 138 2.76 10.21 8.20
N ASN A 139 3.88 10.07 8.92
CA ASN A 139 4.78 8.92 8.80
C ASN A 139 4.05 7.59 8.99
N LYS A 140 3.25 7.48 10.06
CA LYS A 140 2.46 6.27 10.35
C LYS A 140 1.42 5.96 9.26
N ASN A 141 0.80 6.99 8.70
CA ASN A 141 -0.21 6.81 7.66
C ASN A 141 0.45 6.52 6.31
N PHE A 142 1.54 7.20 5.97
CA PHE A 142 2.21 7.05 4.69
C PHE A 142 2.73 5.62 4.49
N GLU A 143 3.37 5.00 5.49
CA GLU A 143 3.83 3.61 5.39
C GLU A 143 2.69 2.66 5.00
N ARG A 144 1.53 2.80 5.66
CA ARG A 144 0.35 1.97 5.35
C ARG A 144 -0.19 2.17 3.94
N TYR A 145 -0.17 3.42 3.45
CA TYR A 145 -0.64 3.74 2.10
C TYR A 145 0.41 3.43 1.04
N LEU A 146 1.70 3.43 1.39
CA LEU A 146 2.76 2.93 0.52
C LEU A 146 2.59 1.42 0.25
N GLU A 147 2.21 0.61 1.26
CA GLU A 147 1.81 -0.79 1.05
C GLU A 147 0.72 -0.91 -0.02
N SER A 148 -0.31 -0.04 0.07
CA SER A 148 -1.38 -0.01 -0.93
C SER A 148 -0.91 0.48 -2.30
N CYS A 149 -0.01 1.46 -2.36
CA CYS A 149 0.61 1.95 -3.58
C CYS A 149 1.31 0.82 -4.35
N LEU A 150 2.16 0.08 -3.64
CA LEU A 150 2.91 -1.05 -4.21
C LEU A 150 1.99 -2.18 -4.67
N ALA A 151 0.91 -2.42 -3.94
CA ALA A 151 -0.08 -3.44 -4.28
C ALA A 151 -0.96 -3.06 -5.48
N LEU A 152 -1.28 -1.79 -5.68
CA LEU A 152 -2.26 -1.34 -6.66
C LEU A 152 -1.66 -0.54 -7.83
N GLY A 153 -0.37 -0.19 -7.74
CA GLY A 153 0.38 0.50 -8.79
C GLY A 153 0.43 2.01 -8.66
N GLY A 154 -0.26 2.61 -7.67
CA GLY A 154 -0.19 4.05 -7.48
C GLY A 154 -0.96 4.55 -6.26
N LEU A 155 -0.59 5.77 -5.85
CA LEU A 155 -1.17 6.48 -4.72
C LEU A 155 -1.14 7.98 -5.02
N ALA A 156 -2.27 8.66 -4.88
CA ALA A 156 -2.25 10.12 -4.86
C ALA A 156 -2.31 10.65 -3.42
N MET A 157 -1.56 11.71 -3.17
CA MET A 157 -1.55 12.45 -1.92
C MET A 157 -2.10 13.84 -2.18
N ARG A 158 -3.16 14.23 -1.48
CA ARG A 158 -3.85 15.49 -1.68
C ARG A 158 -3.87 16.29 -0.36
N PRO A 159 -3.13 17.39 -0.27
CA PRO A 159 -3.26 18.32 0.85
C PRO A 159 -4.61 19.04 0.82
N TYR A 160 -5.18 19.29 1.98
CA TYR A 160 -6.41 20.07 2.16
C TYR A 160 -6.40 20.82 3.49
N VAL A 161 -7.20 21.86 3.60
CA VAL A 161 -7.31 22.65 4.83
C VAL A 161 -8.51 22.19 5.66
N ASP A 162 -8.26 21.91 6.94
CA ASP A 162 -9.24 21.54 7.95
C ASP A 162 -9.14 22.53 9.12
N GLY A 163 -10.02 23.53 9.14
CA GLY A 163 -9.97 24.63 10.09
C GLY A 163 -8.72 25.51 9.90
N ASP A 164 -7.81 25.43 10.85
CA ASP A 164 -6.54 26.15 10.90
C ASP A 164 -5.33 25.28 10.56
N LYS A 165 -5.54 24.08 10.03
CA LYS A 165 -4.49 23.09 9.77
C LYS A 165 -4.54 22.57 8.34
N VAL A 166 -3.37 22.31 7.80
CA VAL A 166 -3.24 21.53 6.57
C VAL A 166 -3.15 20.04 6.92
N ARG A 167 -3.88 19.22 6.18
CA ARG A 167 -3.89 17.76 6.28
C ARG A 167 -3.64 17.12 4.94
N VAL A 168 -3.25 15.86 4.93
CA VAL A 168 -3.02 15.08 3.71
C VAL A 168 -4.02 13.94 3.62
N ALA A 169 -4.77 13.89 2.53
CA ALA A 169 -5.62 12.77 2.18
C ALA A 169 -4.87 11.82 1.24
N PHE A 170 -4.92 10.53 1.54
CA PHE A 170 -4.34 9.48 0.71
C PHE A 170 -5.42 8.88 -0.18
N VAL A 171 -5.22 8.95 -1.49
CA VAL A 171 -6.16 8.53 -2.52
C VAL A 171 -5.58 7.32 -3.25
N GLN A 172 -6.20 6.17 -3.04
CA GLN A 172 -5.73 4.90 -3.61
C GLN A 172 -6.08 4.79 -5.11
N ALA A 173 -5.34 3.98 -5.84
CA ALA A 173 -5.47 3.81 -7.28
C ALA A 173 -6.90 3.55 -7.80
N PRO A 174 -7.78 2.76 -7.14
CA PRO A 174 -9.13 2.51 -7.65
C PRO A 174 -10.04 3.75 -7.70
N VAL A 175 -9.71 4.80 -6.95
CA VAL A 175 -10.54 6.02 -6.83
C VAL A 175 -9.83 7.28 -7.32
N PHE A 176 -8.67 7.11 -7.94
CA PHE A 176 -7.91 8.16 -8.61
C PHE A 176 -8.03 7.99 -10.13
N LEU A 177 -8.61 8.97 -10.82
CA LEU A 177 -8.92 8.90 -12.24
C LEU A 177 -8.17 10.00 -13.00
N PRO A 178 -7.05 9.72 -13.67
CA PRO A 178 -6.36 10.70 -14.50
C PRO A 178 -7.26 11.24 -15.60
N LEU A 179 -7.30 12.58 -15.75
CA LEU A 179 -8.04 13.26 -16.81
C LEU A 179 -7.10 13.77 -17.89
N GLN A 180 -5.97 14.32 -17.46
CA GLN A 180 -4.89 14.77 -18.35
C GLN A 180 -3.55 14.32 -17.80
N SER A 181 -2.71 13.84 -18.68
CA SER A 181 -1.36 13.41 -18.35
C SER A 181 -0.43 13.65 -19.53
N ASN A 182 0.83 13.87 -19.23
CA ASN A 182 1.90 13.70 -20.19
C ASN A 182 2.53 12.31 -20.01
N THR A 183 3.65 12.02 -20.65
CA THR A 183 4.33 10.73 -20.51
C THR A 183 4.90 10.47 -19.11
N GLN A 184 5.01 11.49 -18.28
CA GLN A 184 5.65 11.42 -16.95
C GLN A 184 4.66 11.68 -15.81
N ASP A 185 3.85 12.75 -15.93
CA ASP A 185 3.05 13.28 -14.83
C ASP A 185 1.56 13.34 -15.16
N VAL A 186 0.74 13.25 -14.12
CA VAL A 186 -0.69 13.50 -14.19
C VAL A 186 -0.94 14.97 -13.80
N SER A 187 -1.42 15.77 -14.75
CA SER A 187 -1.68 17.20 -14.54
C SER A 187 -3.10 17.51 -14.10
N SER A 188 -4.06 16.64 -14.41
CA SER A 188 -5.45 16.77 -14.01
C SER A 188 -6.04 15.41 -13.66
N ALA A 189 -6.85 15.36 -12.61
CA ALA A 189 -7.44 14.11 -12.14
C ALA A 189 -8.82 14.33 -11.53
N ALA A 190 -9.65 13.28 -11.52
CA ALA A 190 -10.84 13.19 -10.70
C ALA A 190 -10.60 12.24 -9.53
N ILE A 191 -11.02 12.66 -8.34
CA ILE A 191 -10.93 11.89 -7.09
C ILE A 191 -12.33 11.52 -6.66
N VAL A 192 -12.57 10.23 -6.42
CA VAL A 192 -13.88 9.70 -6.06
C VAL A 192 -13.93 9.34 -4.59
N ILE A 193 -14.88 9.92 -3.86
CA ILE A 193 -15.09 9.68 -2.43
C ILE A 193 -16.49 9.13 -2.23
N LYS A 194 -16.59 7.89 -1.72
CA LYS A 194 -17.87 7.26 -1.39
C LYS A 194 -18.16 7.39 0.10
N SER A 195 -19.42 7.68 0.44
CA SER A 195 -19.91 7.70 1.82
C SER A 195 -21.31 7.08 1.89
N VAL A 196 -21.68 6.59 3.07
CA VAL A 196 -22.99 5.97 3.33
C VAL A 196 -23.65 6.69 4.49
N LYS A 197 -24.94 7.01 4.33
CA LYS A 197 -25.78 7.52 5.42
C LYS A 197 -27.00 6.63 5.58
N THR A 198 -27.42 6.41 6.83
CA THR A 198 -28.70 5.73 7.10
C THR A 198 -29.81 6.78 7.21
N ILE A 199 -30.76 6.77 6.29
CA ILE A 199 -31.90 7.68 6.28
C ILE A 199 -33.19 6.83 6.39
N ASN A 200 -33.98 7.06 7.42
CA ASN A 200 -35.21 6.31 7.70
C ASN A 200 -35.02 4.76 7.71
N GLY A 201 -33.88 4.31 8.27
CA GLY A 201 -33.56 2.89 8.38
C GLY A 201 -33.09 2.22 7.06
N LYS A 202 -32.88 3.00 6.00
CA LYS A 202 -32.29 2.54 4.73
C LYS A 202 -30.93 3.17 4.50
N GLU A 203 -30.01 2.38 3.95
CA GLU A 203 -28.71 2.89 3.51
C GLU A 203 -28.87 3.69 2.21
N VAL A 204 -28.27 4.86 2.20
CA VAL A 204 -28.20 5.76 1.05
C VAL A 204 -26.72 6.03 0.78
N TYR A 205 -26.32 5.80 -0.44
CA TYR A 205 -24.93 5.89 -0.88
C TYR A 205 -24.71 7.23 -1.60
N TYR A 206 -23.65 7.91 -1.18
CA TYR A 206 -23.24 9.18 -1.79
C TYR A 206 -21.87 9.00 -2.45
N THR A 207 -21.74 9.53 -3.64
CA THR A 207 -20.48 9.57 -4.37
C THR A 207 -20.13 11.02 -4.66
N LEU A 208 -19.10 11.54 -4.02
CA LEU A 208 -18.51 12.84 -4.33
C LEU A 208 -17.42 12.62 -5.37
N ILE A 209 -17.47 13.37 -6.46
CA ILE A 209 -16.42 13.42 -7.48
C ILE A 209 -15.79 14.82 -7.42
N GLU A 210 -14.53 14.87 -7.07
CA GLU A 210 -13.73 16.09 -7.00
C GLU A 210 -12.81 16.12 -8.22
N PHE A 211 -12.98 17.13 -9.08
CA PHE A 211 -12.18 17.34 -10.29
C PHE A 211 -11.10 18.37 -10.02
N HIS A 212 -9.87 18.02 -10.29
CA HIS A 212 -8.69 18.86 -10.24
C HIS A 212 -8.22 19.17 -11.66
N GLU A 213 -8.42 20.39 -12.13
CA GLU A 213 -8.22 20.72 -13.54
C GLU A 213 -7.52 22.09 -13.71
N TRP A 214 -6.62 22.15 -14.68
CA TRP A 214 -6.10 23.42 -15.21
C TRP A 214 -7.01 23.90 -16.34
N ARG A 215 -7.60 25.09 -16.20
CA ARG A 215 -8.35 25.75 -17.28
C ARG A 215 -7.44 26.57 -18.19
N SER A 216 -6.35 27.10 -17.61
CA SER A 216 -5.26 27.77 -18.31
C SER A 216 -3.98 27.57 -17.47
N SER A 217 -2.82 28.09 -17.95
CA SER A 217 -1.56 27.97 -17.21
C SER A 217 -1.60 28.50 -15.77
N ASP A 218 -2.47 29.47 -15.49
CA ASP A 218 -2.53 30.16 -14.20
C ASP A 218 -3.90 29.98 -13.49
N ASP A 219 -4.78 29.13 -14.03
CA ASP A 219 -6.14 28.97 -13.54
C ASP A 219 -6.40 27.53 -13.13
N TYR A 220 -6.02 27.19 -11.91
CA TYR A 220 -6.30 25.89 -11.30
C TYR A 220 -7.65 25.87 -10.61
N VAL A 221 -8.47 24.91 -10.94
CA VAL A 221 -9.86 24.81 -10.47
C VAL A 221 -10.12 23.46 -9.85
N ILE A 222 -10.73 23.47 -8.68
CA ILE A 222 -11.30 22.29 -8.03
C ILE A 222 -12.82 22.40 -8.15
N SER A 223 -13.46 21.44 -8.83
CA SER A 223 -14.92 21.39 -8.92
C SER A 223 -15.48 20.10 -8.31
N ASN A 224 -16.62 20.21 -7.63
CA ASN A 224 -17.21 19.14 -6.84
C ASN A 224 -18.61 18.80 -7.38
N GLU A 225 -18.86 17.51 -7.53
CA GLU A 225 -20.18 16.99 -7.89
C GLU A 225 -20.57 15.86 -6.95
N LEU A 226 -21.76 15.95 -6.36
CA LEU A 226 -22.30 14.93 -5.46
C LEU A 226 -23.40 14.15 -6.12
N TYR A 227 -23.31 12.83 -6.02
CA TYR A 227 -24.32 11.90 -6.53
C TYR A 227 -24.89 11.07 -5.39
N ARG A 228 -26.16 10.71 -5.50
CA ARG A 228 -26.88 9.91 -4.51
C ARG A 228 -27.54 8.71 -5.19
N SER A 229 -27.40 7.54 -4.55
CA SER A 229 -28.02 6.29 -4.98
C SER A 229 -28.57 5.50 -3.80
N ASP A 230 -29.63 4.74 -4.02
CA ASP A 230 -30.13 3.75 -3.08
C ASP A 230 -29.48 2.36 -3.33
N ASP A 231 -28.56 2.27 -4.30
CA ASP A 231 -27.85 1.06 -4.69
C ASP A 231 -26.34 1.33 -4.67
N ASN A 232 -25.59 0.54 -3.88
CA ASN A 232 -24.14 0.68 -3.75
C ASN A 232 -23.38 0.45 -5.07
N ALA A 233 -23.97 -0.31 -6.00
CA ALA A 233 -23.36 -0.60 -7.29
C ALA A 233 -23.50 0.56 -8.29
N LYS A 234 -24.30 1.57 -8.00
CA LYS A 234 -24.59 2.71 -8.90
C LYS A 234 -24.13 4.02 -8.31
N VAL A 235 -23.69 4.92 -9.16
CA VAL A 235 -23.35 6.30 -8.77
C VAL A 235 -24.61 7.09 -8.41
N GLY A 236 -25.66 6.99 -9.22
CA GLY A 236 -26.97 7.58 -8.95
C GLY A 236 -27.18 8.95 -9.58
N SER A 237 -28.07 9.73 -9.00
CA SER A 237 -28.48 11.03 -9.51
C SER A 237 -27.73 12.16 -8.82
N ARG A 238 -27.37 13.20 -9.60
CA ARG A 238 -26.69 14.39 -9.05
C ARG A 238 -27.60 15.12 -8.06
N VAL A 239 -27.07 15.43 -6.90
CA VAL A 239 -27.73 16.14 -5.81
C VAL A 239 -26.90 17.34 -5.35
N PRO A 240 -27.50 18.31 -4.63
CA PRO A 240 -26.74 19.41 -4.06
C PRO A 240 -25.69 18.93 -3.06
N LEU A 241 -24.51 19.57 -3.06
CA LEU A 241 -23.44 19.26 -2.10
C LEU A 241 -23.90 19.40 -0.64
N SER A 242 -24.84 20.33 -0.37
CA SER A 242 -25.38 20.59 0.96
C SER A 242 -26.13 19.42 1.60
N GLU A 243 -26.48 18.36 0.83
CA GLU A 243 -27.07 17.14 1.44
C GLU A 243 -26.06 16.40 2.36
N VAL A 244 -24.77 16.55 2.10
CA VAL A 244 -23.69 15.87 2.85
C VAL A 244 -22.69 16.86 3.41
N TYR A 245 -22.36 17.91 2.67
CA TYR A 245 -21.30 18.87 2.93
C TYR A 245 -21.89 20.31 2.90
N GLU A 246 -22.13 20.88 4.07
CA GLU A 246 -22.77 22.21 4.18
C GLU A 246 -21.87 23.33 3.64
N ASP A 247 -20.53 23.21 3.84
CA ASP A 247 -19.57 24.25 3.52
C ASP A 247 -18.78 23.99 2.23
N LEU A 248 -19.01 22.84 1.55
CA LEU A 248 -18.32 22.50 0.30
C LEU A 248 -18.95 23.26 -0.88
N LYS A 249 -18.12 23.93 -1.67
CA LYS A 249 -18.57 24.69 -2.83
C LYS A 249 -18.48 23.83 -4.11
N ASP A 250 -19.39 24.14 -5.05
CA ASP A 250 -19.39 23.47 -6.37
C ASP A 250 -18.07 23.71 -7.13
N GLU A 251 -17.47 24.89 -6.96
CA GLU A 251 -16.21 25.25 -7.61
C GLU A 251 -15.36 26.15 -6.73
N ALA A 252 -14.06 25.88 -6.71
CA ALA A 252 -13.04 26.69 -6.08
C ALA A 252 -11.89 26.93 -7.06
N LYS A 253 -11.55 28.20 -7.26
CA LYS A 253 -10.35 28.60 -7.99
C LYS A 253 -9.22 28.77 -6.99
N VAL A 254 -8.07 28.18 -7.29
CA VAL A 254 -6.84 28.35 -6.50
C VAL A 254 -5.81 29.05 -7.38
N THR A 255 -5.32 30.20 -6.92
CA THR A 255 -4.32 30.99 -7.62
C THR A 255 -2.95 30.83 -6.99
N ASP A 256 -1.94 31.23 -7.72
CA ASP A 256 -0.54 31.21 -7.26
C ASP A 256 -0.03 29.81 -6.91
N VAL A 257 -0.49 28.80 -7.64
CA VAL A 257 0.00 27.43 -7.56
C VAL A 257 0.81 27.08 -8.81
N THR A 258 1.92 26.40 -8.62
CA THR A 258 2.82 26.02 -9.70
C THR A 258 2.56 24.61 -10.21
N ARG A 259 1.76 23.83 -9.47
CA ARG A 259 1.49 22.42 -9.71
C ARG A 259 0.08 22.04 -9.29
N PRO A 260 -0.43 20.83 -9.67
CA PRO A 260 -1.68 20.32 -9.16
C PRO A 260 -1.66 20.20 -7.64
N ILE A 261 -2.78 20.48 -6.97
CA ILE A 261 -2.92 20.28 -5.52
C ILE A 261 -3.19 18.79 -5.23
N PHE A 262 -2.41 17.96 -5.81
CA PHE A 262 -2.21 16.54 -5.51
C PHE A 262 -0.87 16.11 -6.10
N THR A 263 -0.27 15.11 -5.49
CA THR A 263 0.93 14.46 -6.00
C THR A 263 0.60 13.00 -6.28
N TYR A 264 0.98 12.49 -7.44
CA TYR A 264 0.74 11.10 -7.79
C TYR A 264 2.03 10.28 -7.75
N LEU A 265 2.14 9.42 -6.75
CA LEU A 265 3.21 8.43 -6.62
C LEU A 265 2.85 7.19 -7.42
N LYS A 266 3.66 6.82 -8.38
CA LYS A 266 3.57 5.55 -9.12
C LYS A 266 4.71 4.61 -8.75
N THR A 267 4.50 3.33 -8.92
CA THR A 267 5.54 2.30 -8.77
C THR A 267 6.60 2.44 -9.87
N PRO A 268 7.86 2.03 -9.61
CA PRO A 268 8.91 2.08 -10.61
C PRO A 268 8.66 1.12 -11.77
N GLY A 269 9.27 1.43 -12.89
CA GLY A 269 9.17 0.64 -14.11
C GLY A 269 8.09 1.10 -15.07
N MET A 270 8.16 0.57 -16.28
CA MET A 270 7.21 0.91 -17.35
C MET A 270 5.92 0.08 -17.20
N ASN A 271 4.78 0.71 -17.47
CA ASN A 271 3.53 -0.04 -17.58
C ASN A 271 3.53 -0.86 -18.89
N ASN A 272 3.90 -2.14 -18.79
CA ASN A 272 3.95 -3.05 -19.93
C ASN A 272 2.58 -3.63 -20.34
N LYS A 273 1.52 -3.25 -19.63
CA LYS A 273 0.13 -3.63 -19.97
C LYS A 273 -0.51 -2.59 -20.89
N ASP A 274 -0.20 -1.32 -20.66
CA ASP A 274 -0.59 -0.19 -21.51
C ASP A 274 0.53 0.86 -21.46
N ILE A 275 1.35 0.92 -22.49
CA ILE A 275 2.52 1.81 -22.57
C ILE A 275 2.14 3.30 -22.62
N ASN A 276 0.89 3.63 -22.93
CA ASN A 276 0.38 4.98 -22.97
C ASN A 276 -0.31 5.40 -21.66
N SER A 277 -0.51 4.47 -20.74
CA SER A 277 -1.13 4.74 -19.46
C SER A 277 -0.18 5.48 -18.52
N PRO A 278 -0.61 6.57 -17.86
CA PRO A 278 0.18 7.23 -16.83
C PRO A 278 0.19 6.45 -15.51
N LEU A 279 -0.61 5.40 -15.38
CA LEU A 279 -0.74 4.60 -14.16
C LEU A 279 0.41 3.59 -14.03
N GLY A 280 0.89 3.42 -12.81
CA GLY A 280 1.90 2.40 -12.50
C GLY A 280 1.31 0.98 -12.43
N LEU A 281 2.20 0.00 -12.36
CA LEU A 281 1.86 -1.41 -12.16
C LEU A 281 1.97 -1.80 -10.68
N SER A 282 1.14 -2.75 -10.24
CA SER A 282 1.45 -3.45 -8.99
C SER A 282 2.81 -4.15 -9.10
N ILE A 283 3.55 -4.22 -8.00
CA ILE A 283 4.81 -4.98 -7.95
C ILE A 283 4.65 -6.45 -8.35
N PHE A 284 3.44 -7.00 -8.20
CA PHE A 284 3.13 -8.39 -8.57
C PHE A 284 2.26 -8.53 -9.83
N ASP A 285 2.05 -7.46 -10.62
CA ASP A 285 1.22 -7.53 -11.84
C ASP A 285 1.68 -8.60 -12.84
N ASN A 286 3.00 -8.78 -12.94
CA ASN A 286 3.61 -9.77 -13.83
C ASN A 286 3.82 -11.14 -13.15
N ALA A 287 3.54 -11.27 -11.86
CA ALA A 287 3.77 -12.49 -11.08
C ALA A 287 2.47 -13.21 -10.65
N LYS A 288 1.31 -12.79 -11.15
CA LYS A 288 0.01 -13.34 -10.73
C LYS A 288 -0.11 -14.83 -10.96
N THR A 289 0.33 -15.31 -12.12
CA THR A 289 0.32 -16.76 -12.44
C THR A 289 1.18 -17.58 -11.49
N THR A 290 2.28 -17.00 -11.01
CA THR A 290 3.14 -17.64 -10.01
C THR A 290 2.46 -17.66 -8.63
N ILE A 291 1.77 -16.58 -8.24
CA ILE A 291 0.96 -16.57 -7.03
C ILE A 291 -0.14 -17.63 -7.10
N ASP A 292 -0.82 -17.77 -8.24
CA ASP A 292 -1.84 -18.79 -8.45
C ASP A 292 -1.26 -20.21 -8.32
N PHE A 293 -0.09 -20.46 -8.93
CA PHE A 293 0.63 -21.72 -8.81
C PHE A 293 0.96 -22.06 -7.34
N ILE A 294 1.52 -21.10 -6.59
CA ILE A 294 1.86 -21.32 -5.18
C ILE A 294 0.61 -21.61 -4.35
N ASN A 295 -0.47 -20.86 -4.57
CA ASN A 295 -1.72 -21.05 -3.84
C ASN A 295 -2.39 -22.39 -4.18
N MET A 296 -2.35 -22.80 -5.44
CA MET A 296 -2.86 -24.11 -5.85
C MET A 296 -2.04 -25.24 -5.20
N THR A 297 -0.71 -25.15 -5.24
CA THR A 297 0.18 -26.14 -4.61
C THR A 297 -0.04 -26.20 -3.09
N TYR A 298 -0.21 -25.04 -2.43
CA TYR A 298 -0.50 -24.99 -1.01
C TYR A 298 -1.89 -25.59 -0.67
N ASP A 299 -2.90 -25.33 -1.48
CA ASP A 299 -4.24 -25.88 -1.31
C ASP A 299 -4.23 -27.41 -1.47
N GLU A 300 -3.52 -27.93 -2.48
CA GLU A 300 -3.35 -29.36 -2.68
C GLU A 300 -2.59 -30.00 -1.52
N PHE A 301 -1.52 -29.36 -1.03
CA PHE A 301 -0.79 -29.84 0.14
C PHE A 301 -1.69 -29.92 1.39
N MET A 302 -2.45 -28.88 1.68
CA MET A 302 -3.40 -28.88 2.80
C MET A 302 -4.47 -29.97 2.64
N TRP A 303 -4.88 -30.22 1.39
CA TRP A 303 -5.84 -31.27 1.09
C TRP A 303 -5.22 -32.65 1.27
N GLU A 304 -3.99 -32.87 0.83
CA GLU A 304 -3.26 -34.13 1.03
C GLU A 304 -3.04 -34.43 2.53
N VAL A 305 -2.66 -33.44 3.33
CA VAL A 305 -2.56 -33.57 4.79
C VAL A 305 -3.89 -34.00 5.39
N LYS A 306 -5.01 -33.42 4.92
CA LYS A 306 -6.35 -33.78 5.36
C LYS A 306 -6.74 -35.20 4.92
N MET A 307 -6.40 -35.57 3.70
CA MET A 307 -6.72 -36.90 3.15
C MET A 307 -5.78 -37.98 3.67
N GLY A 308 -4.53 -37.64 4.01
CA GLY A 308 -3.51 -38.51 4.58
C GLY A 308 -3.70 -38.81 6.06
N GLN A 309 -4.81 -38.39 6.68
CA GLN A 309 -5.15 -38.81 8.06
C GLN A 309 -5.21 -40.35 8.15
N ARG A 310 -4.74 -40.87 9.27
CA ARG A 310 -4.70 -42.32 9.50
C ARG A 310 -6.07 -42.96 9.22
N ARG A 311 -6.07 -43.98 8.37
CA ARG A 311 -7.28 -44.74 8.01
C ARG A 311 -7.04 -46.20 8.21
N VAL A 312 -7.89 -46.80 8.99
CA VAL A 312 -7.82 -48.23 9.30
C VAL A 312 -9.10 -48.88 8.81
N ALA A 313 -8.98 -49.81 7.87
CA ALA A 313 -10.11 -50.62 7.44
C ALA A 313 -10.38 -51.70 8.47
N VAL A 314 -11.63 -51.75 8.94
CA VAL A 314 -12.07 -52.69 9.94
C VAL A 314 -13.30 -53.47 9.42
N PRO A 315 -13.31 -54.79 9.49
CA PRO A 315 -14.48 -55.59 9.13
C PRO A 315 -15.70 -55.14 9.92
N GLU A 316 -16.86 -55.09 9.28
CA GLU A 316 -18.11 -54.66 9.90
C GLU A 316 -18.45 -55.51 11.14
N SER A 317 -18.12 -56.80 11.10
CA SER A 317 -18.29 -57.74 12.23
C SER A 317 -17.54 -57.34 13.51
N LEU A 318 -16.45 -56.55 13.37
CA LEU A 318 -15.66 -56.08 14.50
C LEU A 318 -16.09 -54.68 14.98
N THR A 319 -16.97 -53.98 14.27
CA THR A 319 -17.32 -52.58 14.59
C THR A 319 -18.46 -52.45 15.59
N ALA A 320 -19.26 -53.48 15.76
CA ALA A 320 -20.42 -53.47 16.69
C ALA A 320 -20.33 -54.59 17.71
N LEU A 321 -20.54 -54.25 18.98
CA LEU A 321 -20.83 -55.20 20.06
C LEU A 321 -22.34 -55.26 20.21
N THR A 322 -22.88 -56.46 20.17
CA THR A 322 -24.27 -56.68 20.50
C THR A 322 -24.40 -56.82 22.03
N VAL A 323 -25.00 -55.83 22.68
CA VAL A 323 -25.25 -55.88 24.13
C VAL A 323 -26.71 -56.15 24.32
N ARG A 324 -27.02 -57.18 25.12
CA ARG A 324 -28.41 -57.44 25.61
C ARG A 324 -28.68 -56.54 26.80
N THR A 325 -29.74 -55.78 26.73
CA THR A 325 -30.26 -55.03 27.89
C THR A 325 -30.93 -55.96 28.90
N ALA A 326 -31.17 -55.48 30.11
CA ALA A 326 -31.88 -56.27 31.16
C ALA A 326 -33.29 -56.70 30.71
N ASP A 327 -33.88 -55.96 29.78
CA ASP A 327 -35.22 -56.25 29.21
C ASP A 327 -35.19 -57.20 28.01
N GLY A 328 -34.01 -57.73 27.67
CA GLY A 328 -33.84 -58.73 26.62
C GLY A 328 -33.63 -58.16 25.22
N ASP A 329 -33.69 -56.85 25.05
CA ASP A 329 -33.44 -56.15 23.75
C ASP A 329 -31.96 -56.19 23.35
N VAL A 330 -31.72 -56.39 22.09
CA VAL A 330 -30.37 -56.42 21.50
C VAL A 330 -30.05 -55.09 20.91
N ILE A 331 -29.18 -54.32 21.58
CA ILE A 331 -28.75 -53.00 21.11
C ILE A 331 -27.30 -53.09 20.58
N PRO A 332 -27.04 -52.71 19.32
CA PRO A 332 -25.67 -52.56 18.82
C PRO A 332 -24.99 -51.38 19.47
N ARG A 333 -23.89 -51.60 20.18
CA ARG A 333 -23.00 -50.53 20.66
C ARG A 333 -21.77 -50.44 19.76
N PRO A 334 -21.39 -49.24 19.30
CA PRO A 334 -20.15 -49.08 18.56
C PRO A 334 -18.96 -49.45 19.44
N ARG A 335 -18.05 -50.22 18.89
CA ARG A 335 -16.81 -50.67 19.53
C ARG A 335 -15.71 -49.60 19.38
N PHE A 336 -15.85 -48.74 18.36
CA PHE A 336 -14.97 -47.63 18.07
C PHE A 336 -15.77 -46.33 18.13
N GLU A 337 -15.16 -45.26 18.63
CA GLU A 337 -15.82 -43.96 18.69
C GLU A 337 -16.22 -43.49 17.30
N PRO A 338 -17.52 -43.26 17.03
CA PRO A 338 -17.98 -42.88 15.69
C PRO A 338 -17.49 -41.49 15.24
N ASP A 339 -17.07 -40.64 16.18
CA ASP A 339 -16.58 -39.31 15.90
C ASP A 339 -15.09 -39.26 15.46
N GLN A 340 -14.38 -40.40 15.61
CA GLN A 340 -13.02 -40.55 15.10
C GLN A 340 -13.06 -41.09 13.67
N ASN A 341 -12.82 -40.22 12.66
CA ASN A 341 -12.74 -40.57 11.24
C ASN A 341 -11.55 -41.49 10.87
N VAL A 342 -11.01 -42.22 11.81
CA VAL A 342 -9.87 -43.14 11.65
C VAL A 342 -10.31 -44.48 11.07
N TYR A 343 -11.53 -44.91 11.38
CA TYR A 343 -12.00 -46.24 11.05
C TYR A 343 -12.98 -46.23 9.87
N ILE A 344 -12.70 -47.05 8.87
CA ILE A 344 -13.58 -47.28 7.73
C ILE A 344 -14.19 -48.65 7.86
N ARG A 345 -15.52 -48.77 7.90
CA ARG A 345 -16.24 -50.03 7.87
C ARG A 345 -16.23 -50.59 6.45
N MET A 346 -15.75 -51.82 6.32
CA MET A 346 -15.83 -52.54 5.05
C MET A 346 -16.70 -53.77 5.22
N GLY A 347 -17.80 -53.83 4.49
CA GLY A 347 -18.67 -54.99 4.39
C GLY A 347 -18.43 -55.71 3.08
N GLY A 348 -18.40 -57.03 3.06
CA GLY A 348 -18.25 -57.80 1.84
C GLY A 348 -17.29 -58.99 1.97
N ARG A 349 -17.23 -59.81 0.93
CA ARG A 349 -16.40 -61.03 0.88
C ARG A 349 -14.89 -60.76 0.71
N ASP A 350 -14.50 -59.51 0.54
CA ASP A 350 -13.14 -59.13 0.12
C ASP A 350 -12.17 -58.87 1.28
N LEU A 351 -12.68 -58.83 2.53
CA LEU A 351 -11.85 -58.78 3.73
C LEU A 351 -11.99 -60.07 4.52
N ASP A 352 -10.86 -60.73 4.78
CA ASP A 352 -10.81 -61.80 5.76
C ASP A 352 -11.38 -61.28 7.08
N SER A 353 -12.36 -61.99 7.64
CA SER A 353 -13.19 -61.51 8.76
C SER A 353 -12.42 -61.21 10.05
N SER A 354 -11.10 -61.36 10.04
CA SER A 354 -10.19 -61.12 11.16
C SER A 354 -9.10 -60.10 10.88
N ALA A 355 -9.00 -59.51 9.68
CA ALA A 355 -7.88 -58.64 9.30
C ALA A 355 -8.23 -57.17 9.43
N ILE A 356 -7.51 -56.43 10.29
CA ILE A 356 -7.47 -54.97 10.34
C ILE A 356 -6.36 -54.51 9.40
N GLN A 357 -6.69 -53.65 8.43
CA GLN A 357 -5.71 -53.13 7.46
C GLN A 357 -5.49 -51.63 7.68
N ASP A 358 -4.24 -51.24 7.80
CA ASP A 358 -3.85 -49.82 7.79
C ASP A 358 -3.78 -49.36 6.34
N LEU A 359 -4.65 -48.43 5.97
CA LEU A 359 -4.73 -47.82 4.63
C LEU A 359 -4.05 -46.43 4.58
N THR A 360 -3.26 -46.12 5.60
CA THR A 360 -2.57 -44.84 5.68
C THR A 360 -1.53 -44.70 4.57
N THR A 361 -1.66 -43.68 3.75
CA THR A 361 -0.68 -43.36 2.69
C THR A 361 0.29 -42.31 3.24
N PRO A 362 1.61 -42.46 3.01
CA PRO A 362 2.56 -41.40 3.39
C PRO A 362 2.26 -40.10 2.64
N ILE A 363 2.37 -38.97 3.37
CA ILE A 363 2.17 -37.63 2.83
C ILE A 363 3.45 -37.20 2.10
N ARG A 364 3.32 -36.66 0.89
CA ARG A 364 4.43 -36.14 0.07
C ARG A 364 4.83 -34.71 0.50
N ALA A 365 5.07 -34.51 1.79
CA ALA A 365 5.31 -33.18 2.36
C ALA A 365 6.52 -32.49 1.75
N ASP A 366 7.64 -33.22 1.54
CA ASP A 366 8.89 -32.66 1.01
C ASP A 366 8.73 -32.18 -0.43
N ASP A 367 7.96 -32.90 -1.25
CA ASP A 367 7.71 -32.52 -2.65
C ASP A 367 6.89 -31.22 -2.71
N TYR A 368 5.86 -31.08 -1.87
CA TYR A 368 5.06 -29.85 -1.80
C TYR A 368 5.85 -28.66 -1.26
N ILE A 369 6.64 -28.87 -0.20
CA ILE A 369 7.48 -27.82 0.38
C ILE A 369 8.50 -27.34 -0.67
N LYS A 370 9.12 -28.26 -1.40
CA LYS A 370 10.05 -27.94 -2.48
C LYS A 370 9.37 -27.15 -3.59
N ALA A 371 8.18 -27.57 -4.04
CA ALA A 371 7.44 -26.87 -5.08
C ALA A 371 7.00 -25.46 -4.65
N ILE A 372 6.60 -25.28 -3.38
CA ILE A 372 6.24 -23.96 -2.83
C ILE A 372 7.47 -23.06 -2.77
N ASN A 373 8.62 -23.56 -2.28
CA ASN A 373 9.85 -22.78 -2.20
C ASN A 373 10.34 -22.36 -3.58
N GLU A 374 10.31 -23.26 -4.57
CA GLU A 374 10.66 -22.94 -5.96
C GLU A 374 9.71 -21.89 -6.55
N GLY A 375 8.41 -22.01 -6.24
CA GLY A 375 7.42 -20.99 -6.61
C GLY A 375 7.72 -19.63 -5.97
N LEU A 376 8.14 -19.59 -4.70
CA LEU A 376 8.53 -18.36 -4.02
C LEU A 376 9.79 -17.74 -4.64
N SER A 377 10.81 -18.54 -4.98
CA SER A 377 12.02 -18.05 -5.67
C SER A 377 11.69 -17.46 -7.05
N LEU A 378 10.80 -18.11 -7.82
CA LEU A 378 10.30 -17.55 -9.09
C LEU A 378 9.53 -16.25 -8.89
N PHE A 379 8.73 -16.16 -7.83
CA PHE A 379 8.01 -14.96 -7.48
C PHE A 379 8.97 -13.81 -7.11
N GLU A 380 9.99 -14.07 -6.30
CA GLU A 380 11.04 -13.13 -5.91
C GLU A 380 11.75 -12.56 -7.16
N MET A 381 12.17 -13.43 -8.07
CA MET A 381 12.78 -13.03 -9.34
C MET A 381 11.84 -12.12 -10.18
N GLN A 382 10.53 -12.45 -10.24
CA GLN A 382 9.58 -11.70 -11.05
C GLN A 382 9.24 -10.31 -10.49
N ILE A 383 9.31 -10.15 -9.17
CA ILE A 383 9.11 -8.84 -8.52
C ILE A 383 10.41 -8.05 -8.35
N GLY A 384 11.56 -8.62 -8.75
CA GLY A 384 12.86 -7.96 -8.74
C GLY A 384 13.49 -7.83 -7.37
N VAL A 385 13.30 -8.82 -6.50
CA VAL A 385 13.99 -8.93 -5.21
C VAL A 385 14.90 -10.13 -5.17
N SER A 386 15.85 -10.12 -4.26
CA SER A 386 16.82 -11.20 -4.09
C SER A 386 16.16 -12.47 -3.61
N ASP A 387 16.67 -13.61 -4.05
CA ASP A 387 16.24 -14.95 -3.64
C ASP A 387 16.39 -15.14 -2.12
N GLY A 388 15.41 -15.76 -1.50
CA GLY A 388 15.37 -16.04 -0.07
C GLY A 388 14.75 -14.94 0.80
N LEU A 389 14.15 -13.91 0.20
CA LEU A 389 13.42 -12.89 0.95
C LEU A 389 12.10 -13.43 1.53
N PHE A 390 11.42 -14.34 0.82
CA PHE A 390 10.15 -14.97 1.23
C PHE A 390 10.27 -16.48 1.46
N SER A 391 11.37 -17.13 1.05
CA SER A 391 11.56 -18.56 1.24
C SER A 391 11.81 -18.92 2.71
N PHE A 392 11.47 -20.17 3.08
CA PHE A 392 11.60 -20.68 4.45
C PHE A 392 12.94 -21.38 4.72
N ASP A 393 13.88 -21.31 3.81
CA ASP A 393 15.19 -21.92 4.01
C ASP A 393 15.98 -21.12 5.05
N GLY A 394 16.12 -21.69 6.23
CA GLY A 394 16.94 -21.15 7.33
C GLY A 394 18.41 -21.11 6.93
N LYS A 395 18.81 -20.09 6.17
CA LYS A 395 20.22 -19.87 5.83
C LYS A 395 21.00 -19.48 7.09
N SER A 396 22.18 -20.07 7.25
CA SER A 396 23.12 -19.82 8.34
C SER A 396 23.49 -18.34 8.44
N MET A 397 23.85 -17.88 9.65
CA MET A 397 24.37 -16.53 9.90
C MET A 397 25.52 -16.21 8.93
N LYS A 398 25.33 -15.20 8.07
CA LYS A 398 26.30 -14.71 7.09
C LYS A 398 26.91 -13.40 7.55
N THR A 399 28.05 -13.03 7.00
CA THR A 399 28.68 -11.74 7.26
C THR A 399 27.88 -10.59 6.62
N ALA A 400 27.99 -9.38 7.17
CA ALA A 400 27.30 -8.20 6.64
C ALA A 400 27.58 -7.98 5.14
N THR A 401 28.82 -8.19 4.71
CA THR A 401 29.23 -8.06 3.29
C THR A 401 28.58 -9.11 2.38
N GLU A 402 28.44 -10.35 2.86
CA GLU A 402 27.72 -11.41 2.13
C GLU A 402 26.24 -11.11 2.01
N ILE A 403 25.63 -10.58 3.07
CA ILE A 403 24.21 -10.16 3.07
C ILE A 403 23.99 -9.03 2.06
N VAL A 404 24.87 -8.04 2.00
CA VAL A 404 24.78 -6.93 1.04
C VAL A 404 24.93 -7.43 -0.40
N SER A 405 25.90 -8.33 -0.66
CA SER A 405 26.11 -8.90 -2.00
C SER A 405 24.93 -9.77 -2.45
N GLU A 406 24.37 -10.57 -1.55
CA GLU A 406 23.22 -11.43 -1.89
C GLU A 406 21.91 -10.66 -2.06
N ASN A 407 21.77 -9.52 -1.39
CA ASN A 407 20.57 -8.69 -1.46
C ASN A 407 20.64 -7.57 -2.51
N SER A 408 21.58 -7.64 -3.49
CA SER A 408 21.78 -6.58 -4.49
C SER A 408 20.52 -6.19 -5.24
N ASP A 409 19.68 -7.16 -5.64
CA ASP A 409 18.46 -6.90 -6.40
C ASP A 409 17.40 -6.22 -5.53
N THR A 410 17.26 -6.65 -4.28
CA THR A 410 16.39 -5.98 -3.29
C THR A 410 16.81 -4.53 -3.08
N TYR A 411 18.12 -4.25 -3.05
CA TYR A 411 18.66 -2.89 -2.98
C TYR A 411 18.30 -2.05 -4.20
N GLN A 412 18.47 -2.59 -5.40
CA GLN A 412 18.14 -1.88 -6.63
C GLN A 412 16.65 -1.57 -6.71
N MET A 413 15.80 -2.54 -6.36
CA MET A 413 14.36 -2.36 -6.26
C MET A 413 13.99 -1.28 -5.25
N ARG A 414 14.56 -1.35 -4.03
CA ARG A 414 14.37 -0.35 -2.98
C ARG A 414 14.76 1.05 -3.47
N ASN A 415 15.97 1.21 -4.00
CA ASN A 415 16.47 2.50 -4.47
C ASN A 415 15.60 3.10 -5.58
N SER A 416 15.08 2.27 -6.49
CA SER A 416 14.16 2.71 -7.52
C SER A 416 12.85 3.26 -6.93
N ILE A 417 12.32 2.63 -5.88
CA ILE A 417 11.12 3.09 -5.18
C ILE A 417 11.44 4.35 -4.36
N VAL A 418 12.55 4.36 -3.62
CA VAL A 418 13.01 5.50 -2.80
C VAL A 418 13.08 6.78 -3.64
N THR A 419 13.71 6.72 -4.81
CA THR A 419 13.83 7.88 -5.70
C THR A 419 12.46 8.48 -6.07
N LEU A 420 11.47 7.64 -6.38
CA LEU A 420 10.12 8.11 -6.71
C LEU A 420 9.36 8.63 -5.48
N VAL A 421 9.56 8.00 -4.33
CA VAL A 421 8.98 8.43 -3.05
C VAL A 421 9.55 9.79 -2.66
N GLU A 422 10.86 9.98 -2.70
CA GLU A 422 11.53 11.26 -2.41
C GLU A 422 10.99 12.38 -3.30
N GLN A 423 10.94 12.15 -4.61
CA GLN A 423 10.38 13.12 -5.54
C GLN A 423 8.94 13.47 -5.20
N SER A 424 8.09 12.46 -4.99
CA SER A 424 6.67 12.66 -4.67
C SER A 424 6.47 13.37 -3.32
N LEU A 425 7.31 13.11 -2.34
CA LEU A 425 7.25 13.79 -1.05
C LEU A 425 7.70 15.24 -1.15
N LYS A 426 8.75 15.56 -1.92
CA LYS A 426 9.15 16.93 -2.21
C LYS A 426 8.01 17.72 -2.87
N GLU A 427 7.38 17.12 -3.86
CA GLU A 427 6.22 17.68 -4.54
C GLU A 427 5.04 17.91 -3.57
N LEU A 428 4.77 16.96 -2.68
CA LEU A 428 3.74 17.10 -1.65
C LEU A 428 4.03 18.26 -0.71
N VAL A 429 5.28 18.41 -0.27
CA VAL A 429 5.71 19.51 0.61
C VAL A 429 5.41 20.84 -0.05
N ILE A 430 5.78 21.04 -1.32
CA ILE A 430 5.47 22.27 -2.06
C ILE A 430 3.95 22.50 -2.12
N SER A 431 3.17 21.48 -2.46
CA SER A 431 1.71 21.59 -2.52
C SER A 431 1.08 21.93 -1.15
N ILE A 432 1.68 21.47 -0.05
CA ILE A 432 1.27 21.86 1.32
C ILE A 432 1.53 23.35 1.56
N PHE A 433 2.69 23.88 1.16
CA PHE A 433 3.00 25.30 1.31
C PHE A 433 2.13 26.19 0.42
N GLU A 434 1.92 25.79 -0.84
CA GLU A 434 1.07 26.53 -1.77
C GLU A 434 -0.37 26.63 -1.26
N ILE A 435 -0.96 25.53 -0.80
CA ILE A 435 -2.31 25.57 -0.22
C ILE A 435 -2.34 26.33 1.10
N ALA A 436 -1.33 26.20 1.96
CA ALA A 436 -1.24 26.95 3.20
C ALA A 436 -1.17 28.45 2.94
N LYS A 437 -0.42 28.89 1.92
CA LYS A 437 -0.34 30.29 1.50
C LYS A 437 -1.66 30.80 0.94
N ALA A 438 -2.34 30.00 0.10
CA ALA A 438 -3.64 30.35 -0.45
C ALA A 438 -4.73 30.51 0.62
N TYR A 439 -4.54 29.94 1.79
CA TYR A 439 -5.46 30.02 2.94
C TYR A 439 -4.96 30.89 4.10
N ASP A 440 -3.93 31.69 3.87
CA ASP A 440 -3.32 32.59 4.87
C ASP A 440 -2.77 31.86 6.12
N LEU A 441 -2.47 30.57 6.03
CA LEU A 441 -1.89 29.78 7.12
C LEU A 441 -0.35 29.85 7.14
N TYR A 442 0.25 30.27 6.04
CA TYR A 442 1.70 30.44 5.88
C TYR A 442 1.98 31.73 5.10
N GLN A 443 2.87 32.61 5.62
CA GLN A 443 3.09 33.94 5.09
C GLN A 443 4.43 34.14 4.38
N SER A 444 5.37 33.20 4.59
CA SER A 444 6.70 33.27 3.97
C SER A 444 6.69 32.74 2.54
N GLU A 445 7.84 32.74 1.88
CA GLU A 445 7.97 32.20 0.54
C GLU A 445 7.86 30.67 0.53
N VAL A 446 7.29 30.13 -0.54
CA VAL A 446 7.21 28.69 -0.75
C VAL A 446 8.62 28.17 -1.06
N PRO A 447 9.14 27.15 -0.36
CA PRO A 447 10.47 26.62 -0.61
C PRO A 447 10.56 25.99 -2.00
N SER A 448 11.76 26.08 -2.61
CA SER A 448 12.05 25.35 -3.85
C SER A 448 12.28 23.86 -3.58
N MET A 449 12.23 23.03 -4.62
CA MET A 449 12.52 21.58 -4.48
C MET A 449 13.94 21.31 -3.98
N ASP A 450 14.89 22.17 -4.32
CA ASP A 450 16.30 22.02 -3.96
C ASP A 450 16.54 22.26 -2.46
N ASN A 451 15.68 23.04 -1.82
CA ASN A 451 15.73 23.34 -0.39
C ASN A 451 15.00 22.30 0.48
N ILE A 452 14.53 21.21 -0.13
CA ILE A 452 13.84 20.14 0.59
C ILE A 452 14.71 18.89 0.56
N SER A 453 15.11 18.42 1.73
CA SER A 453 15.84 17.17 1.91
C SER A 453 14.94 16.11 2.54
N ILE A 454 15.00 14.89 2.00
CA ILE A 454 14.25 13.75 2.49
C ILE A 454 15.23 12.63 2.78
N SER A 455 15.23 12.16 4.03
CA SER A 455 16.00 11.00 4.45
C SER A 455 15.08 9.82 4.67
N LEU A 456 15.25 8.77 3.87
CA LEU A 456 14.52 7.49 3.97
C LEU A 456 15.48 6.38 4.43
N ASP A 457 16.42 6.74 5.29
CA ASP A 457 17.40 5.80 5.84
C ASP A 457 16.70 4.87 6.84
N ASP A 458 16.83 3.57 6.63
CA ASP A 458 16.22 2.54 7.48
C ASP A 458 17.21 2.00 8.54
N GLY A 459 18.47 2.43 8.53
CA GLY A 459 19.52 1.98 9.45
C GLY A 459 19.87 0.49 9.34
N VAL A 460 19.20 -0.26 8.47
CA VAL A 460 19.36 -1.71 8.33
C VAL A 460 20.34 -2.06 7.21
N PHE A 461 20.30 -1.24 6.14
CA PHE A 461 21.06 -1.51 4.93
C PHE A 461 22.24 -0.57 4.70
N THR A 462 22.29 0.56 5.39
CA THR A 462 23.45 1.45 5.34
C THR A 462 24.39 1.09 6.49
N ASP A 463 25.50 0.46 6.15
CA ASP A 463 26.63 0.39 7.07
C ASP A 463 27.23 1.80 7.14
N ARG A 464 26.70 2.62 8.06
CA ARG A 464 27.13 4.02 8.24
C ARG A 464 28.62 4.13 8.54
N ASP A 465 29.17 3.11 9.19
CA ASP A 465 30.61 3.06 9.48
C ASP A 465 31.39 2.81 8.19
N ALA A 466 30.92 1.92 7.33
CA ALA A 466 31.52 1.68 6.02
C ALA A 466 31.37 2.88 5.07
N GLU A 467 30.23 3.58 5.08
CA GLU A 467 30.01 4.78 4.30
C GLU A 467 30.89 5.93 4.78
N LEU A 468 30.97 6.15 6.09
CA LEU A 468 31.86 7.13 6.70
C LEU A 468 33.32 6.83 6.35
N ASP A 469 33.76 5.58 6.51
CA ASP A 469 35.10 5.12 6.14
C ASP A 469 35.40 5.31 4.65
N TYR A 470 34.43 5.05 3.78
CA TYR A 470 34.55 5.31 2.35
C TYR A 470 34.78 6.79 2.07
N TRP A 471 33.94 7.66 2.61
CA TRP A 471 34.04 9.10 2.38
C TRP A 471 35.30 9.70 2.99
N ILE A 472 35.74 9.22 4.16
CA ILE A 472 37.04 9.60 4.75
C ILE A 472 38.17 9.25 3.78
N LYS A 473 38.16 8.06 3.18
CA LYS A 473 39.16 7.64 2.19
C LYS A 473 39.11 8.47 0.92
N VAL A 474 37.92 8.80 0.41
CA VAL A 474 37.72 9.64 -0.79
C VAL A 474 38.27 11.04 -0.58
N VAL A 475 37.97 11.67 0.56
CA VAL A 475 38.47 13.01 0.90
C VAL A 475 39.95 12.99 1.13
N ASN A 476 40.50 12.01 1.87
CA ASN A 476 41.93 11.88 2.11
C ASN A 476 42.73 11.60 0.84
N ALA A 477 42.15 10.88 -0.13
CA ALA A 477 42.78 10.63 -1.41
C ALA A 477 42.67 11.81 -2.40
N GLY A 478 41.94 12.89 -2.03
CA GLY A 478 41.76 14.08 -2.87
C GLY A 478 40.77 13.89 -4.02
N PHE A 479 39.94 12.86 -4.01
CA PHE A 479 38.93 12.58 -5.04
C PHE A 479 37.59 13.25 -4.76
N GLY A 480 37.37 13.80 -3.57
CA GLY A 480 36.16 14.52 -3.18
C GLY A 480 36.46 15.63 -2.18
N THR A 481 35.51 16.57 -2.06
CA THR A 481 35.61 17.64 -1.07
C THR A 481 35.01 17.23 0.27
N ARG A 482 35.35 17.97 1.34
CA ARG A 482 34.79 17.75 2.67
C ARG A 482 33.28 18.02 2.68
N GLU A 483 32.84 19.02 1.92
CA GLU A 483 31.44 19.38 1.75
C GLU A 483 30.65 18.22 1.12
N MET A 484 31.21 17.57 0.09
CA MET A 484 30.59 16.39 -0.54
C MET A 484 30.44 15.22 0.45
N ALA A 485 31.46 15.00 1.29
CA ALA A 485 31.39 13.96 2.33
C ALA A 485 30.31 14.29 3.37
N ILE A 486 30.27 15.54 3.86
CA ILE A 486 29.25 16.02 4.79
C ILE A 486 27.84 15.88 4.18
N GLN A 487 27.67 16.32 2.94
CA GLN A 487 26.41 16.21 2.23
C GLN A 487 25.90 14.76 2.18
N LYS A 488 26.77 13.82 1.84
CA LYS A 488 26.39 12.40 1.68
C LYS A 488 26.21 11.69 3.02
N VAL A 489 27.15 11.83 3.95
CA VAL A 489 27.10 11.12 5.24
C VAL A 489 25.98 11.66 6.14
N LEU A 490 25.74 12.99 6.13
CA LEU A 490 24.67 13.59 6.95
C LEU A 490 23.34 13.74 6.19
N ASN A 491 23.32 13.42 4.91
CA ASN A 491 22.17 13.55 4.03
C ASN A 491 21.51 14.96 4.12
N VAL A 492 22.33 15.99 3.94
CA VAL A 492 21.91 17.39 3.98
C VAL A 492 22.05 18.00 2.59
N THR A 493 21.45 19.19 2.39
CA THR A 493 21.62 19.94 1.13
C THR A 493 23.06 20.43 0.97
N GLU A 494 23.43 20.80 -0.27
CA GLU A 494 24.76 21.29 -0.58
C GLU A 494 25.08 22.57 0.20
N GLU A 495 24.11 23.50 0.30
CA GLU A 495 24.24 24.75 1.05
C GLU A 495 24.52 24.51 2.54
N LYS A 496 23.74 23.60 3.15
CA LYS A 496 23.92 23.22 4.56
C LYS A 496 25.24 22.48 4.81
N ALA A 497 25.68 21.66 3.86
CA ALA A 497 26.96 20.98 3.94
C ALA A 497 28.14 21.99 3.90
N GLN A 498 28.04 23.04 3.08
CA GLN A 498 29.01 24.15 3.03
C GLN A 498 29.04 24.93 4.34
N GLU A 499 27.87 25.23 4.92
CA GLU A 499 27.76 25.92 6.22
C GLU A 499 28.43 25.10 7.33
N ILE A 500 28.11 23.80 7.43
CA ILE A 500 28.74 22.88 8.41
C ILE A 500 30.26 22.80 8.20
N ALA A 501 30.72 22.71 6.95
CA ALA A 501 32.15 22.68 6.65
C ALA A 501 32.86 23.98 7.06
N ALA A 502 32.19 25.13 6.90
CA ALA A 502 32.71 26.43 7.32
C ALA A 502 32.77 26.55 8.85
N GLU A 503 31.76 26.07 9.58
CA GLU A 503 31.74 26.04 11.04
C GLU A 503 32.87 25.16 11.59
N ILE A 504 33.08 23.97 11.03
CA ILE A 504 34.16 23.06 11.42
C ILE A 504 35.53 23.72 11.20
N ASN A 505 35.71 24.40 10.06
CA ASN A 505 36.96 25.09 9.75
C ASN A 505 37.23 26.26 10.71
N THR A 506 36.21 27.04 11.09
CA THR A 506 36.34 28.11 12.11
C THR A 506 36.68 27.54 13.48
N GLY A 507 36.01 26.46 13.91
CA GLY A 507 36.30 25.79 15.18
C GLY A 507 37.73 25.26 15.27
N ILE A 508 38.24 24.66 14.18
CA ILE A 508 39.63 24.18 14.12
C ILE A 508 40.66 25.36 14.20
N VAL A 509 40.35 26.48 13.53
CA VAL A 509 41.20 27.67 13.58
C VAL A 509 41.22 28.27 15.00
N ASP A 510 40.10 28.29 15.70
CA ASP A 510 40.03 28.77 17.08
C ASP A 510 40.75 27.87 18.06
N GLU A 511 40.68 26.54 17.92
CA GLU A 511 41.49 25.59 18.73
C GLU A 511 43.00 25.76 18.47
N ILE A 512 43.40 25.89 17.22
CA ILE A 512 44.83 26.13 16.88
C ILE A 512 45.29 27.47 17.44
N ASN A 513 44.48 28.50 17.42
CA ASN A 513 44.82 29.80 18.00
C ASN A 513 44.88 29.75 19.53
N GLN A 514 43.99 29.02 20.20
CA GLN A 514 44.06 28.78 21.63
C GLN A 514 45.31 27.98 22.03
N GLN A 515 45.65 26.90 21.34
CA GLN A 515 46.87 26.14 21.57
C GLN A 515 48.15 26.97 21.33
N ARG A 516 48.14 27.88 20.34
CA ARG A 516 49.26 28.80 20.13
C ARG A 516 49.39 29.82 21.25
N THR A 517 48.28 30.28 21.81
CA THR A 517 48.28 31.22 22.94
C THR A 517 48.79 30.54 24.22
N ASP A 518 48.38 29.30 24.46
CA ASP A 518 48.84 28.51 25.62
C ASP A 518 50.33 28.11 25.53
N THR A 519 50.84 27.84 24.31
CA THR A 519 52.27 27.54 24.12
C THR A 519 53.15 28.77 24.32
N HIS A 520 52.62 29.98 24.11
CA HIS A 520 53.33 31.23 24.41
C HIS A 520 53.31 31.62 25.92
N LEU A 521 52.44 31.02 26.70
CA LEU A 521 52.36 31.26 28.16
C LEU A 521 53.28 30.36 29.02
N TYR A 522 53.90 29.34 28.43
CA TYR A 522 54.79 28.42 29.13
C TYR A 522 56.20 28.33 28.56
N GLY A 523 56.61 29.34 27.79
CA GLY A 523 57.95 29.43 27.18
C GLY A 523 58.75 30.62 27.72
N GLU A 524 59.08 30.62 29.00
CA GLU A 524 60.28 31.28 29.57
C GLU A 524 60.96 30.33 30.56
#